data_5997087318418f58188a41fe847f52b3
#
_entry.id   5997087318418f58188a41fe847f52b3
#
_cell.length_a   1.000
_cell.length_b   1.000
_cell.length_c   1.000
_cell.angle_alpha   90.00
_cell.angle_beta   90.00
_cell.angle_gamma   90.00
#
_symmetry.space_group_name_H-M   'P 1'
#
loop_
_entity.id
_entity.type
_entity.pdbx_description
1 polymer ?
#
loop_
_entity_poly.entity_id
_entity_poly.type
_entity_poly.pdbx_seq_one_letter_code
_entity_poly.pdbx_strand_id
1 'polypeptide(L)'
;MRVHVLGWLGVLALAACGSEGGVPAPAPPASGDDVASSAPSTPSDPSPASGAAGSDPEGSAPAPAPKLGAPYPIVLLHGMAGFGTLEVGPVEVTYFKGIVEELTKNGEAVYVTLAPPYDTSEVRAAAIAKQIDDILARTGKAKVNVVGHSQGGLDARVLASPNGLGYGDRIASVTTIATPHRGTKIADAVLGMLKYLPARQVDELTDAVLSLVQKTAYELKTDPAFRQQLLLLSEKHMKEVFNPKYVDAPGVVYKSYAGRTNLRSGVFARDGRTYPDEPLKLDAAQVALLPTAIFLEEGMLKVNDGLVTVENAKWGTFEQCVPADHLKEVGLLGPAAASFDHVALFRDVVARIRKAGL
;
A
#
# COMPACT_ATOMS: atom_id res chain seq x y z
N MET A 1 -0.54 19.78 -17.18
CA MET A 1 0.33 20.05 -16.03
C MET A 1 1.48 19.06 -16.14
N ARG A 2 2.67 19.50 -16.56
CA ARG A 2 3.82 18.60 -16.76
C ARG A 2 4.46 18.37 -15.40
N VAL A 3 4.28 17.19 -14.82
CA VAL A 3 4.89 16.75 -13.57
C VAL A 3 6.34 16.35 -13.88
N HIS A 4 7.28 16.84 -13.09
CA HIS A 4 8.70 16.48 -13.23
C HIS A 4 8.92 15.02 -12.83
N VAL A 5 9.01 14.14 -13.82
CA VAL A 5 9.24 12.69 -13.68
C VAL A 5 10.75 12.36 -13.47
N LEU A 6 11.64 13.37 -13.44
CA LEU A 6 13.09 13.15 -13.48
C LEU A 6 13.70 12.49 -12.22
N GLY A 7 13.06 12.58 -11.06
CA GLY A 7 13.64 12.03 -9.81
C GLY A 7 13.66 10.50 -9.73
N TRP A 8 12.62 9.84 -10.28
CA TRP A 8 12.56 8.36 -10.28
C TRP A 8 13.41 7.71 -11.36
N LEU A 9 13.66 8.41 -12.46
CA LEU A 9 14.49 7.89 -13.55
C LEU A 9 15.95 7.67 -13.12
N GLY A 10 16.47 8.47 -12.18
CA GLY A 10 17.85 8.30 -11.68
C GLY A 10 18.03 7.04 -10.83
N VAL A 11 17.02 6.65 -10.04
CA VAL A 11 17.06 5.46 -9.18
C VAL A 11 16.70 4.19 -9.95
N LEU A 12 15.80 4.28 -10.94
CA LEU A 12 15.47 3.17 -11.84
C LEU A 12 16.56 2.86 -12.88
N ALA A 13 17.32 3.87 -13.33
CA ALA A 13 18.42 3.67 -14.29
C ALA A 13 19.60 2.88 -13.70
N LEU A 14 19.84 2.96 -12.39
CA LEU A 14 20.89 2.16 -11.71
C LEU A 14 20.53 0.67 -11.57
N ALA A 15 19.24 0.32 -11.68
CA ALA A 15 18.78 -1.08 -11.63
C ALA A 15 18.73 -1.76 -13.02
N ALA A 16 18.88 -1.00 -14.13
CA ALA A 16 18.75 -1.49 -15.50
C ALA A 16 20.07 -1.78 -16.22
N CYS A 17 21.24 -1.46 -15.64
CA CYS A 17 22.54 -1.74 -16.23
C CYS A 17 23.12 -3.10 -15.79
N GLY A 18 22.53 -4.18 -16.30
CA GLY A 18 23.08 -5.51 -16.06
C GLY A 18 22.37 -6.61 -16.86
N SER A 19 22.45 -6.56 -18.19
CA SER A 19 22.53 -7.73 -19.08
C SER A 19 22.57 -7.25 -20.54
N GLU A 20 23.74 -7.27 -21.14
CA GLU A 20 23.90 -7.25 -22.60
C GLU A 20 23.59 -8.64 -23.16
N GLY A 21 22.66 -8.71 -24.10
CA GLY A 21 22.35 -9.92 -24.87
C GLY A 21 21.45 -9.53 -26.04
N GLY A 22 22.07 -9.18 -27.17
CA GLY A 22 21.37 -8.72 -28.35
C GLY A 22 20.62 -9.84 -29.06
N VAL A 23 19.41 -9.51 -29.56
CA VAL A 23 18.72 -10.26 -30.63
C VAL A 23 18.06 -9.23 -31.55
N PRO A 24 18.15 -9.40 -32.90
CA PRO A 24 17.73 -8.39 -33.86
C PRO A 24 16.23 -8.32 -34.09
N ALA A 25 15.76 -7.13 -34.48
CA ALA A 25 14.37 -6.82 -34.79
C ALA A 25 13.84 -7.49 -36.08
N PRO A 26 12.57 -7.88 -36.17
CA PRO A 26 11.91 -8.22 -37.42
C PRO A 26 11.28 -7.00 -38.09
N ALA A 27 11.33 -7.00 -39.43
CA ALA A 27 10.80 -5.97 -40.32
C ALA A 27 9.28 -5.92 -40.40
N PRO A 28 8.68 -4.78 -40.84
CA PRO A 28 7.22 -4.63 -40.94
C PRO A 28 6.62 -5.29 -42.18
N PRO A 29 5.39 -5.76 -42.13
CA PRO A 29 4.68 -6.24 -43.34
C PRO A 29 4.01 -5.11 -44.13
N ALA A 30 3.96 -5.29 -45.43
CA ALA A 30 3.44 -4.42 -46.44
C ALA A 30 1.90 -4.37 -46.47
N SER A 31 1.40 -3.24 -46.96
CA SER A 31 0.01 -2.93 -47.31
C SER A 31 -0.49 -3.70 -48.52
N GLY A 32 -1.80 -4.00 -48.51
CA GLY A 32 -2.52 -4.48 -49.72
C GLY A 32 -4.04 -4.35 -49.51
N ASP A 33 -4.62 -3.42 -50.27
CA ASP A 33 -6.06 -3.19 -50.43
C ASP A 33 -6.77 -4.37 -51.08
N ASP A 34 -8.06 -4.60 -50.80
CA ASP A 34 -9.14 -4.53 -51.78
C ASP A 34 -10.54 -4.91 -51.24
N VAL A 35 -11.49 -4.22 -51.80
CA VAL A 35 -12.94 -4.05 -51.71
C VAL A 35 -13.78 -5.28 -52.14
N ALA A 36 -14.96 -5.51 -51.52
CA ALA A 36 -16.32 -5.63 -52.09
C ALA A 36 -17.29 -6.36 -51.12
N SER A 37 -18.27 -5.69 -50.66
CA SER A 37 -19.70 -5.60 -50.95
C SER A 37 -20.45 -6.93 -51.22
N SER A 38 -21.42 -7.27 -50.34
CA SER A 38 -22.84 -7.51 -50.65
C SER A 38 -23.62 -8.16 -49.49
N ALA A 39 -24.74 -7.56 -49.11
CA ALA A 39 -25.88 -8.15 -48.41
C ALA A 39 -27.03 -8.29 -49.44
N PRO A 40 -28.28 -8.73 -49.12
CA PRO A 40 -28.83 -9.60 -48.06
C PRO A 40 -29.78 -10.69 -48.63
N SER A 41 -30.28 -11.60 -47.83
CA SER A 41 -31.63 -12.22 -48.03
C SER A 41 -32.13 -13.03 -46.83
N THR A 42 -33.25 -12.63 -46.27
CA THR A 42 -34.26 -13.45 -45.57
C THR A 42 -35.34 -13.84 -46.56
N PRO A 43 -36.39 -14.66 -46.29
CA PRO A 43 -36.80 -15.44 -45.11
C PRO A 43 -37.31 -16.86 -45.40
N SER A 44 -37.69 -17.65 -44.39
CA SER A 44 -38.96 -18.42 -44.36
C SER A 44 -39.04 -19.39 -43.16
N ASP A 45 -40.09 -19.16 -42.37
CA ASP A 45 -40.73 -20.14 -41.49
C ASP A 45 -41.42 -21.26 -42.27
N PRO A 46 -41.62 -22.45 -41.72
CA PRO A 46 -42.90 -22.80 -41.15
C PRO A 46 -42.88 -23.72 -39.88
N SER A 47 -43.83 -23.50 -39.01
CA SER A 47 -44.37 -24.36 -37.96
C SER A 47 -45.31 -25.45 -38.58
N PRO A 48 -45.93 -26.39 -37.78
CA PRO A 48 -45.53 -27.09 -36.57
C PRO A 48 -45.71 -28.63 -36.67
N ALA A 49 -45.17 -29.39 -35.73
CA ALA A 49 -45.68 -30.72 -35.43
C ALA A 49 -45.52 -31.10 -33.97
N SER A 50 -46.64 -31.60 -33.46
CA SER A 50 -46.97 -31.96 -32.07
C SER A 50 -46.24 -33.21 -31.57
N GLY A 51 -46.02 -33.23 -30.24
CA GLY A 51 -46.22 -34.42 -29.42
C GLY A 51 -44.97 -35.15 -28.94
N ALA A 52 -44.68 -35.01 -27.65
CA ALA A 52 -44.51 -36.11 -26.69
C ALA A 52 -44.09 -35.53 -25.31
N ALA A 53 -44.86 -35.84 -24.31
CA ALA A 53 -44.53 -35.55 -22.90
C ALA A 53 -43.31 -36.40 -22.49
N GLY A 54 -42.22 -35.72 -22.13
CA GLY A 54 -41.03 -36.29 -21.50
C GLY A 54 -40.87 -35.59 -20.15
N SER A 55 -40.92 -36.35 -19.08
CA SER A 55 -40.72 -35.94 -17.71
C SER A 55 -39.42 -35.13 -17.56
N ASP A 56 -39.57 -33.86 -17.12
CA ASP A 56 -38.44 -32.99 -16.75
C ASP A 56 -37.68 -33.60 -15.55
N PRO A 57 -36.35 -33.75 -15.64
CA PRO A 57 -35.58 -33.95 -14.44
C PRO A 57 -35.56 -32.62 -13.68
N GLU A 58 -35.89 -32.67 -12.38
CA GLU A 58 -35.82 -31.55 -11.43
C GLU A 58 -34.57 -30.71 -11.70
N GLY A 59 -34.80 -29.48 -12.13
CA GLY A 59 -33.74 -28.49 -12.30
C GLY A 59 -33.09 -28.23 -10.95
N SER A 60 -31.86 -28.72 -10.80
CA SER A 60 -31.02 -28.32 -9.71
C SER A 60 -30.91 -26.78 -9.72
N ALA A 61 -31.31 -26.14 -8.62
CA ALA A 61 -31.15 -24.70 -8.46
C ALA A 61 -29.69 -24.29 -8.83
N PRO A 62 -29.50 -23.19 -9.57
CA PRO A 62 -28.18 -22.73 -9.91
C PRO A 62 -27.35 -22.58 -8.65
N ALA A 63 -26.13 -23.13 -8.66
CA ALA A 63 -25.20 -23.00 -7.55
C ALA A 63 -25.09 -21.51 -7.15
N PRO A 64 -25.14 -21.18 -5.87
CA PRO A 64 -25.07 -19.79 -5.43
C PRO A 64 -23.79 -19.17 -5.99
N ALA A 65 -23.88 -17.99 -6.57
CA ALA A 65 -22.73 -17.24 -7.08
C ALA A 65 -21.65 -17.17 -5.99
N PRO A 66 -20.37 -17.33 -6.33
CA PRO A 66 -19.31 -17.34 -5.35
C PRO A 66 -19.39 -16.04 -4.53
N LYS A 67 -19.44 -16.18 -3.20
CA LYS A 67 -19.47 -15.03 -2.29
C LYS A 67 -18.18 -14.26 -2.44
N LEU A 68 -18.23 -13.09 -3.06
CA LEU A 68 -17.11 -12.18 -3.21
C LEU A 68 -16.55 -11.81 -1.82
N GLY A 69 -15.34 -12.32 -1.51
CA GLY A 69 -14.62 -12.05 -0.27
C GLY A 69 -15.39 -12.48 0.99
N ALA A 70 -15.02 -13.60 1.59
CA ALA A 70 -15.70 -14.09 2.77
C ALA A 70 -14.86 -13.81 4.03
N PRO A 71 -15.47 -13.32 5.12
CA PRO A 71 -16.81 -12.73 5.22
C PRO A 71 -16.86 -11.29 4.69
N TYR A 72 -15.74 -10.53 4.74
CA TYR A 72 -15.64 -9.12 4.33
C TYR A 72 -14.49 -8.89 3.35
N PRO A 73 -14.64 -8.00 2.36
CA PRO A 73 -13.57 -7.67 1.43
C PRO A 73 -12.37 -7.02 2.13
N ILE A 74 -11.20 -7.14 1.50
CA ILE A 74 -9.95 -6.49 1.93
C ILE A 74 -9.82 -5.17 1.20
N VAL A 75 -9.55 -4.09 1.93
CA VAL A 75 -9.31 -2.75 1.38
C VAL A 75 -7.91 -2.29 1.76
N LEU A 76 -7.08 -2.01 0.75
CA LEU A 76 -5.69 -1.59 0.91
C LEU A 76 -5.59 -0.07 0.82
N LEU A 77 -4.92 0.56 1.80
CA LEU A 77 -4.70 2.00 1.90
C LEU A 77 -3.20 2.29 1.79
N HIS A 78 -2.82 3.09 0.79
CA HIS A 78 -1.43 3.51 0.58
C HIS A 78 -0.98 4.61 1.54
N GLY A 79 0.35 4.78 1.70
CA GLY A 79 0.97 5.81 2.54
C GLY A 79 1.10 7.18 1.87
N MET A 80 1.98 8.03 2.44
CA MET A 80 2.38 9.31 1.86
C MET A 80 3.01 9.11 0.49
N ALA A 81 2.85 10.08 -0.41
CA ALA A 81 3.30 10.01 -1.81
C ALA A 81 2.76 8.80 -2.58
N GLY A 82 1.76 8.08 -2.03
CA GLY A 82 1.22 6.87 -2.62
C GLY A 82 0.34 7.16 -3.83
N PHE A 83 0.16 6.13 -4.63
CA PHE A 83 -0.56 6.11 -5.89
C PHE A 83 -1.22 4.75 -6.10
N GLY A 84 -2.11 4.62 -7.06
CA GLY A 84 -2.61 3.30 -7.47
C GLY A 84 -1.62 2.65 -8.43
N THR A 85 -1.67 3.09 -9.67
CA THR A 85 -0.78 2.67 -10.75
C THR A 85 -0.21 3.90 -11.45
N LEU A 86 1.08 3.87 -11.76
CA LEU A 86 1.78 4.87 -12.55
C LEU A 86 2.41 4.20 -13.78
N GLU A 87 2.24 4.82 -14.93
CA GLU A 87 2.96 4.47 -16.16
C GLU A 87 4.27 5.27 -16.24
N VAL A 88 5.40 4.57 -16.25
CA VAL A 88 6.73 5.16 -16.38
C VAL A 88 7.37 4.60 -17.65
N GLY A 89 7.16 5.28 -18.78
CA GLY A 89 7.52 4.75 -20.10
C GLY A 89 6.77 3.45 -20.40
N PRO A 90 7.45 2.36 -20.74
CA PRO A 90 6.80 1.06 -20.97
C PRO A 90 6.54 0.26 -19.68
N VAL A 91 6.86 0.80 -18.50
CA VAL A 91 6.78 0.08 -17.22
C VAL A 91 5.61 0.61 -16.41
N GLU A 92 4.74 -0.31 -15.98
CA GLU A 92 3.68 -0.04 -15.02
C GLU A 92 4.20 -0.30 -13.60
N VAL A 93 4.03 0.70 -12.73
CA VAL A 93 4.41 0.61 -11.31
C VAL A 93 3.16 0.75 -10.47
N THR A 94 2.88 -0.24 -9.63
CA THR A 94 1.77 -0.22 -8.66
C THR A 94 2.31 -0.09 -7.24
N TYR A 95 1.57 0.62 -6.37
CA TYR A 95 1.97 0.77 -4.96
C TYR A 95 2.00 -0.58 -4.24
N PHE A 96 0.94 -1.38 -4.40
CA PHE A 96 0.83 -2.73 -3.83
C PHE A 96 1.20 -3.79 -4.88
N LYS A 97 2.48 -3.79 -5.29
CA LYS A 97 2.96 -4.59 -6.42
C LYS A 97 2.73 -6.09 -6.25
N GLY A 98 1.93 -6.69 -7.15
CA GLY A 98 1.65 -8.13 -7.17
C GLY A 98 0.74 -8.63 -6.04
N ILE A 99 0.37 -7.75 -5.07
CA ILE A 99 -0.41 -8.14 -3.89
C ILE A 99 -1.88 -8.37 -4.28
N VAL A 100 -2.47 -7.46 -5.04
CA VAL A 100 -3.87 -7.55 -5.46
C VAL A 100 -4.10 -8.79 -6.31
N GLU A 101 -3.22 -9.03 -7.27
CA GLU A 101 -3.27 -10.17 -8.18
C GLU A 101 -3.19 -11.49 -7.41
N GLU A 102 -2.22 -11.60 -6.50
CA GLU A 102 -2.03 -12.82 -5.71
C GLU A 102 -3.21 -13.10 -4.78
N LEU A 103 -3.67 -12.10 -4.05
CA LEU A 103 -4.80 -12.27 -3.14
C LEU A 103 -6.09 -12.58 -3.90
N THR A 104 -6.32 -11.93 -5.04
CA THR A 104 -7.50 -12.20 -5.89
C THR A 104 -7.45 -13.61 -6.47
N LYS A 105 -6.27 -14.06 -6.92
CA LYS A 105 -6.06 -15.43 -7.38
C LYS A 105 -6.39 -16.47 -6.30
N ASN A 106 -6.17 -16.12 -5.04
CA ASN A 106 -6.51 -16.94 -3.89
C ASN A 106 -7.98 -16.80 -3.43
N GLY A 107 -8.84 -16.16 -4.23
CA GLY A 107 -10.27 -16.06 -3.99
C GLY A 107 -10.68 -14.89 -3.08
N GLU A 108 -9.79 -13.96 -2.80
CA GLU A 108 -10.10 -12.78 -1.99
C GLU A 108 -10.69 -11.65 -2.84
N ALA A 109 -11.67 -10.93 -2.29
CA ALA A 109 -12.13 -9.66 -2.85
C ALA A 109 -11.25 -8.53 -2.31
N VAL A 110 -10.38 -8.00 -3.16
CA VAL A 110 -9.38 -6.98 -2.78
C VAL A 110 -9.62 -5.69 -3.55
N TYR A 111 -9.58 -4.58 -2.84
CA TYR A 111 -9.76 -3.23 -3.39
C TYR A 111 -8.62 -2.34 -2.91
N VAL A 112 -8.12 -1.50 -3.79
CA VAL A 112 -7.16 -0.44 -3.45
C VAL A 112 -7.90 0.89 -3.50
N THR A 113 -7.82 1.67 -2.43
CA THR A 113 -8.37 3.03 -2.40
C THR A 113 -7.29 4.04 -2.73
N LEU A 114 -7.71 5.15 -3.34
CA LEU A 114 -6.86 6.27 -3.69
C LEU A 114 -7.17 7.46 -2.78
N ALA A 115 -6.14 8.02 -2.17
CA ALA A 115 -6.21 9.23 -1.39
C ALA A 115 -5.24 10.29 -1.97
N PRO A 116 -5.41 11.58 -1.67
CA PRO A 116 -4.41 12.58 -2.03
C PRO A 116 -3.02 12.15 -1.55
N PRO A 117 -1.99 12.18 -2.41
CA PRO A 117 -0.66 11.71 -2.05
C PRO A 117 -0.01 12.54 -0.93
N TYR A 118 -0.34 13.83 -0.88
CA TYR A 118 0.17 14.80 0.09
C TYR A 118 -0.98 15.55 0.73
N ASP A 119 -1.43 15.04 1.89
CA ASP A 119 -2.46 15.71 2.70
C ASP A 119 -2.53 15.08 4.10
N THR A 120 -3.33 15.68 4.98
CA THR A 120 -3.58 15.15 6.32
C THR A 120 -4.43 13.88 6.28
N SER A 121 -4.36 13.06 7.34
CA SER A 121 -5.16 11.84 7.41
C SER A 121 -6.66 12.12 7.45
N GLU A 122 -7.11 13.27 7.88
CA GLU A 122 -8.51 13.67 7.82
C GLU A 122 -9.01 13.84 6.37
N VAL A 123 -8.26 14.56 5.55
CA VAL A 123 -8.60 14.77 4.13
C VAL A 123 -8.53 13.45 3.37
N ARG A 124 -7.49 12.67 3.61
CA ARG A 124 -7.26 11.36 2.99
C ARG A 124 -8.37 10.38 3.37
N ALA A 125 -8.70 10.28 4.66
CA ALA A 125 -9.79 9.43 5.14
C ALA A 125 -11.14 9.81 4.53
N ALA A 126 -11.45 11.09 4.37
CA ALA A 126 -12.70 11.52 3.72
C ALA A 126 -12.80 11.07 2.25
N ALA A 127 -11.69 11.07 1.51
CA ALA A 127 -11.64 10.54 0.15
C ALA A 127 -11.81 9.01 0.11
N ILE A 128 -11.19 8.29 1.06
CA ILE A 128 -11.27 6.84 1.20
C ILE A 128 -12.68 6.40 1.61
N ALA A 129 -13.35 7.14 2.51
CA ALA A 129 -14.69 6.84 3.00
C ALA A 129 -15.70 6.61 1.88
N LYS A 130 -15.70 7.50 0.88
CA LYS A 130 -16.59 7.39 -0.29
C LYS A 130 -16.35 6.11 -1.08
N GLN A 131 -15.09 5.70 -1.21
CA GLN A 131 -14.72 4.48 -1.92
C GLN A 131 -15.11 3.23 -1.12
N ILE A 132 -15.03 3.27 0.22
CA ILE A 132 -15.55 2.19 1.08
C ILE A 132 -17.05 2.07 0.93
N ASP A 133 -17.81 3.16 0.89
CA ASP A 133 -19.25 3.12 0.66
C ASP A 133 -19.60 2.47 -0.68
N ASP A 134 -18.87 2.80 -1.75
CA ASP A 134 -19.04 2.19 -3.07
C ASP A 134 -18.68 0.69 -3.06
N ILE A 135 -17.64 0.29 -2.33
CA ILE A 135 -17.25 -1.12 -2.18
C ILE A 135 -18.35 -1.89 -1.44
N LEU A 136 -18.86 -1.36 -0.34
CA LEU A 136 -19.93 -1.98 0.41
C LEU A 136 -21.23 -2.11 -0.42
N ALA A 137 -21.60 -1.07 -1.17
CA ALA A 137 -22.74 -1.09 -2.06
C ALA A 137 -22.60 -2.15 -3.17
N ARG A 138 -21.42 -2.23 -3.82
CA ARG A 138 -21.16 -3.22 -4.89
C ARG A 138 -21.07 -4.65 -4.40
N THR A 139 -20.54 -4.86 -3.20
CA THR A 139 -20.31 -6.21 -2.65
C THR A 139 -21.52 -6.73 -1.85
N GLY A 140 -22.42 -5.86 -1.45
CA GLY A 140 -23.52 -6.20 -0.54
C GLY A 140 -23.05 -6.63 0.86
N LYS A 141 -21.79 -6.33 1.21
CA LYS A 141 -21.22 -6.69 2.52
C LYS A 141 -21.47 -5.58 3.53
N ALA A 142 -21.63 -5.96 4.80
CA ALA A 142 -21.85 -5.01 5.88
C ALA A 142 -20.59 -4.27 6.33
N LYS A 143 -19.42 -4.90 6.17
CA LYS A 143 -18.13 -4.38 6.63
C LYS A 143 -17.01 -4.66 5.63
N VAL A 144 -15.87 -3.98 5.84
CA VAL A 144 -14.59 -4.26 5.17
C VAL A 144 -13.50 -4.56 6.20
N ASN A 145 -12.46 -5.26 5.79
CA ASN A 145 -11.19 -5.33 6.51
C ASN A 145 -10.21 -4.36 5.87
N VAL A 146 -9.66 -3.45 6.64
CA VAL A 146 -8.74 -2.42 6.15
C VAL A 146 -7.31 -2.81 6.46
N VAL A 147 -6.43 -2.75 5.46
CA VAL A 147 -4.99 -2.93 5.62
C VAL A 147 -4.30 -1.65 5.14
N GLY A 148 -3.72 -0.89 6.07
CA GLY A 148 -3.05 0.37 5.79
C GLY A 148 -1.54 0.27 5.92
N HIS A 149 -0.81 0.72 4.89
CA HIS A 149 0.64 0.87 4.94
C HIS A 149 1.01 2.31 5.28
N SER A 150 2.02 2.49 6.17
CA SER A 150 2.52 3.82 6.52
C SER A 150 1.40 4.76 7.00
N GLN A 151 1.28 5.97 6.45
CA GLN A 151 0.19 6.90 6.77
C GLN A 151 -1.20 6.32 6.49
N GLY A 152 -1.35 5.37 5.57
CA GLY A 152 -2.64 4.70 5.31
C GLY A 152 -3.24 4.02 6.56
N GLY A 153 -2.40 3.61 7.52
CA GLY A 153 -2.88 3.13 8.81
C GLY A 153 -3.41 4.23 9.72
N LEU A 154 -2.89 5.45 9.62
CA LEU A 154 -3.47 6.62 10.32
C LEU A 154 -4.80 7.03 9.70
N ASP A 155 -4.89 7.00 8.36
CA ASP A 155 -6.14 7.23 7.63
C ASP A 155 -7.23 6.24 8.08
N ALA A 156 -6.87 4.96 8.22
CA ALA A 156 -7.77 3.91 8.72
C ALA A 156 -8.25 4.18 10.15
N ARG A 157 -7.39 4.73 11.02
CA ARG A 157 -7.79 5.13 12.39
C ARG A 157 -8.73 6.33 12.39
N VAL A 158 -8.52 7.32 11.53
CA VAL A 158 -9.45 8.45 11.36
C VAL A 158 -10.80 7.95 10.82
N LEU A 159 -10.78 7.02 9.85
CA LEU A 159 -12.01 6.40 9.32
C LEU A 159 -12.81 5.70 10.43
N ALA A 160 -12.17 4.82 11.19
CA ALA A 160 -12.87 3.98 12.17
C ALA A 160 -13.30 4.74 13.42
N SER A 161 -12.47 5.69 13.89
CA SER A 161 -12.67 6.39 15.17
C SER A 161 -14.04 7.07 15.27
N PRO A 162 -14.76 6.95 16.42
CA PRO A 162 -15.99 7.70 16.65
C PRO A 162 -15.76 9.22 16.68
N ASN A 163 -14.55 9.67 17.01
CA ASN A 163 -14.15 11.08 16.97
C ASN A 163 -13.56 11.49 15.60
N GLY A 164 -13.52 10.56 14.63
CA GLY A 164 -13.15 10.80 13.24
C GLY A 164 -14.38 10.76 12.35
N LEU A 165 -14.38 9.83 11.37
CA LEU A 165 -15.53 9.67 10.46
C LEU A 165 -16.60 8.68 10.96
N GLY A 166 -16.33 7.95 12.04
CA GLY A 166 -17.32 7.07 12.68
C GLY A 166 -17.65 5.79 11.91
N TYR A 167 -16.73 5.32 11.04
CA TYR A 167 -16.94 4.12 10.23
C TYR A 167 -16.76 2.79 11.00
N GLY A 168 -16.67 2.81 12.32
CA GLY A 168 -16.50 1.61 13.14
C GLY A 168 -17.52 0.49 12.83
N ASP A 169 -18.77 0.85 12.51
CA ASP A 169 -19.81 -0.12 12.14
C ASP A 169 -19.62 -0.71 10.73
N ARG A 170 -18.79 -0.09 9.89
CA ARG A 170 -18.49 -0.53 8.51
C ARG A 170 -17.11 -1.16 8.37
N ILE A 171 -16.32 -1.16 9.44
CA ILE A 171 -14.98 -1.73 9.48
C ILE A 171 -14.95 -2.88 10.49
N ALA A 172 -14.50 -4.05 10.06
CA ALA A 172 -14.37 -5.22 10.93
C ALA A 172 -12.99 -5.26 11.59
N SER A 173 -11.95 -4.92 10.83
CA SER A 173 -10.58 -4.83 11.35
C SER A 173 -9.78 -3.73 10.67
N VAL A 174 -8.81 -3.19 11.42
CA VAL A 174 -7.74 -2.31 10.93
C VAL A 174 -6.42 -3.02 11.21
N THR A 175 -5.74 -3.43 10.15
CA THR A 175 -4.37 -3.96 10.22
C THR A 175 -3.42 -2.92 9.63
N THR A 176 -2.37 -2.58 10.34
CA THR A 176 -1.40 -1.56 9.92
C THR A 176 -0.03 -2.16 9.71
N ILE A 177 0.67 -1.72 8.68
CA ILE A 177 2.04 -2.13 8.35
C ILE A 177 2.90 -0.88 8.35
N ALA A 178 3.93 -0.86 9.20
CA ALA A 178 4.89 0.26 9.34
C ALA A 178 4.24 1.64 9.53
N THR A 179 3.09 1.70 10.16
CA THR A 179 2.37 2.95 10.41
C THR A 179 2.98 3.69 11.59
N PRO A 180 3.31 4.99 11.45
CA PRO A 180 3.90 5.77 12.52
C PRO A 180 2.85 6.20 13.57
N HIS A 181 2.31 5.24 14.34
CA HIS A 181 1.27 5.49 15.35
C HIS A 181 1.71 6.41 16.47
N ARG A 182 3.02 6.57 16.67
CA ARG A 182 3.61 7.52 17.61
C ARG A 182 4.48 8.56 16.92
N GLY A 183 4.28 8.71 15.59
CA GLY A 183 5.06 9.63 14.77
C GLY A 183 6.44 9.09 14.38
N THR A 184 7.24 9.96 13.80
CA THR A 184 8.64 9.67 13.46
C THR A 184 9.50 10.89 13.73
N LYS A 185 10.65 10.70 14.37
CA LYS A 185 11.63 11.76 14.59
C LYS A 185 12.17 12.40 13.30
N ILE A 186 12.03 11.69 12.17
CA ILE A 186 12.39 12.24 10.87
C ILE A 186 11.52 13.46 10.55
N ALA A 187 10.21 13.38 10.78
CA ALA A 187 9.31 14.51 10.57
C ALA A 187 9.66 15.68 11.49
N ASP A 188 9.98 15.39 12.75
CA ASP A 188 10.43 16.42 13.70
C ASP A 188 11.75 17.09 13.23
N ALA A 189 12.70 16.32 12.69
CA ALA A 189 13.95 16.84 12.17
C ALA A 189 13.74 17.73 10.94
N VAL A 190 12.99 17.24 9.94
CA VAL A 190 12.71 17.97 8.69
C VAL A 190 11.94 19.27 8.96
N LEU A 191 11.07 19.29 9.96
CA LEU A 191 10.34 20.49 10.40
C LEU A 191 11.19 21.42 11.27
N GLY A 192 12.45 21.10 11.57
CA GLY A 192 13.33 21.89 12.41
C GLY A 192 12.89 21.94 13.89
N MET A 193 12.13 20.94 14.35
CA MET A 193 11.63 20.87 15.72
C MET A 193 12.68 20.36 16.73
N LEU A 194 13.73 19.70 16.24
CA LEU A 194 14.82 19.12 17.04
C LEU A 194 16.02 20.11 17.12
N LYS A 195 15.95 21.04 18.06
CA LYS A 195 16.93 22.13 18.21
C LYS A 195 18.36 21.66 18.53
N TYR A 196 18.55 20.42 18.96
CA TYR A 196 19.85 19.84 19.28
C TYR A 196 20.57 19.25 18.08
N LEU A 197 19.91 19.13 16.92
CA LEU A 197 20.54 18.59 15.72
C LEU A 197 21.40 19.65 15.00
N PRO A 198 22.62 19.30 14.57
CA PRO A 198 23.41 20.14 13.69
C PRO A 198 22.65 20.42 12.37
N ALA A 199 22.76 21.66 11.87
CA ALA A 199 22.08 22.07 10.62
C ALA A 199 22.38 21.12 9.45
N ARG A 200 23.66 20.73 9.27
CA ARG A 200 24.06 19.78 8.23
C ARG A 200 23.28 18.44 8.30
N GLN A 201 23.05 17.92 9.50
CA GLN A 201 22.30 16.67 9.67
C GLN A 201 20.82 16.87 9.34
N VAL A 202 20.24 18.01 9.68
CA VAL A 202 18.87 18.39 9.30
C VAL A 202 18.76 18.46 7.78
N ASP A 203 19.73 19.07 7.09
CA ASP A 203 19.75 19.19 5.64
C ASP A 203 19.85 17.80 4.98
N GLU A 204 20.77 16.94 5.43
CA GLU A 204 20.92 15.57 4.92
C GLU A 204 19.64 14.74 5.08
N LEU A 205 18.97 14.82 6.21
CA LEU A 205 17.68 14.13 6.46
C LEU A 205 16.56 14.72 5.59
N THR A 206 16.54 16.04 5.45
CA THR A 206 15.56 16.74 4.63
C THR A 206 15.69 16.33 3.17
N ASP A 207 16.90 16.34 2.63
CA ASP A 207 17.18 15.94 1.24
C ASP A 207 16.81 14.48 1.00
N ALA A 208 17.12 13.58 1.93
CA ALA A 208 16.74 12.17 1.83
C ALA A 208 15.21 12.00 1.78
N VAL A 209 14.47 12.67 2.68
CA VAL A 209 13.00 12.59 2.70
C VAL A 209 12.39 13.21 1.45
N LEU A 210 12.84 14.40 1.05
CA LEU A 210 12.32 15.09 -0.13
C LEU A 210 12.54 14.27 -1.41
N SER A 211 13.70 13.62 -1.52
CA SER A 211 13.99 12.70 -2.63
C SER A 211 13.03 11.50 -2.64
N LEU A 212 12.79 10.87 -1.49
CA LEU A 212 11.88 9.73 -1.38
C LEU A 212 10.44 10.09 -1.75
N VAL A 213 9.97 11.26 -1.34
CA VAL A 213 8.59 11.71 -1.60
C VAL A 213 8.48 12.59 -2.85
N GLN A 214 9.55 12.72 -3.63
CA GLN A 214 9.59 13.53 -4.87
C GLN A 214 9.12 14.98 -4.68
N LYS A 215 9.54 15.58 -3.58
CA LYS A 215 9.28 16.98 -3.25
C LYS A 215 10.58 17.77 -3.25
N THR A 216 10.47 19.08 -3.28
CA THR A 216 11.60 20.02 -3.24
C THR A 216 11.62 20.83 -1.96
N ALA A 217 12.76 21.40 -1.62
CA ALA A 217 12.87 22.32 -0.49
C ALA A 217 11.98 23.57 -0.65
N TYR A 218 11.67 23.96 -1.88
CA TYR A 218 10.70 25.03 -2.17
C TYR A 218 9.28 24.60 -1.78
N GLU A 219 8.84 23.42 -2.19
CA GLU A 219 7.52 22.88 -1.85
C GLU A 219 7.36 22.62 -0.35
N LEU A 220 8.44 22.21 0.36
CA LEU A 220 8.41 22.10 1.81
C LEU A 220 8.02 23.42 2.49
N LYS A 221 8.41 24.55 1.89
CA LYS A 221 8.11 25.89 2.41
C LYS A 221 6.78 26.46 1.94
N THR A 222 6.35 26.09 0.71
CA THR A 222 5.24 26.76 -0.01
C THR A 222 4.01 25.87 -0.18
N ASP A 223 4.10 24.54 0.04
CA ASP A 223 2.96 23.63 0.00
C ASP A 223 2.42 23.40 1.43
N PRO A 224 1.29 24.03 1.79
CA PRO A 224 0.73 23.89 3.14
C PRO A 224 0.25 22.47 3.43
N ALA A 225 -0.29 21.75 2.44
CA ALA A 225 -0.80 20.39 2.62
C ALA A 225 0.35 19.42 2.93
N PHE A 226 1.44 19.50 2.18
CA PHE A 226 2.64 18.71 2.46
C PHE A 226 3.25 19.03 3.83
N ARG A 227 3.31 20.31 4.21
CA ARG A 227 3.82 20.70 5.52
C ARG A 227 2.92 20.22 6.68
N GLN A 228 1.61 20.28 6.51
CA GLN A 228 0.65 19.77 7.50
C GLN A 228 0.73 18.25 7.61
N GLN A 229 0.95 17.54 6.51
CA GLN A 229 1.19 16.11 6.52
C GLN A 229 2.45 15.74 7.31
N LEU A 230 3.56 16.43 7.11
CA LEU A 230 4.77 16.24 7.92
C LEU A 230 4.52 16.54 9.40
N LEU A 231 3.78 17.63 9.71
CA LEU A 231 3.43 17.96 11.08
C LEU A 231 2.60 16.86 11.74
N LEU A 232 1.62 16.30 11.02
CA LEU A 232 0.83 15.15 11.47
C LEU A 232 1.73 13.97 11.85
N LEU A 233 2.78 13.71 11.06
CA LEU A 233 3.69 12.59 11.28
C LEU A 233 4.74 12.83 12.38
N SER A 234 4.81 14.04 12.97
CA SER A 234 5.74 14.33 14.06
C SER A 234 5.36 13.60 15.35
N GLU A 235 6.35 13.19 16.16
CA GLU A 235 6.09 12.50 17.43
C GLU A 235 5.27 13.39 18.39
N LYS A 236 5.53 14.68 18.40
CA LYS A 236 4.79 15.62 19.23
C LYS A 236 3.31 15.68 18.84
N HIS A 237 2.99 15.86 17.56
CA HIS A 237 1.59 15.93 17.09
C HIS A 237 0.85 14.62 17.36
N MET A 238 1.48 13.48 17.06
CA MET A 238 0.88 12.18 17.32
C MET A 238 0.54 11.97 18.79
N LYS A 239 1.44 12.37 19.69
CA LYS A 239 1.24 12.23 21.14
C LYS A 239 0.19 13.19 21.70
N GLU A 240 0.25 14.46 21.31
CA GLU A 240 -0.53 15.53 21.95
C GLU A 240 -1.88 15.78 21.28
N VAL A 241 -2.03 15.44 19.99
CA VAL A 241 -3.22 15.78 19.19
C VAL A 241 -3.89 14.53 18.62
N PHE A 242 -3.17 13.78 17.78
CA PHE A 242 -3.78 12.69 16.99
C PHE A 242 -4.28 11.55 17.89
N ASN A 243 -3.41 10.98 18.72
CA ASN A 243 -3.77 9.82 19.55
C ASN A 243 -4.86 10.12 20.60
N PRO A 244 -4.87 11.25 21.27
CA PRO A 244 -5.99 11.61 22.16
C PRO A 244 -7.32 11.80 21.40
N LYS A 245 -7.27 12.31 20.16
CA LYS A 245 -8.46 12.58 19.36
C LYS A 245 -9.04 11.31 18.74
N TYR A 246 -8.21 10.50 18.07
CA TYR A 246 -8.66 9.35 17.30
C TYR A 246 -8.52 8.04 18.10
N VAL A 247 -9.44 7.84 19.03
CA VAL A 247 -9.53 6.62 19.84
C VAL A 247 -10.03 5.45 19.01
N ASP A 248 -9.71 4.24 19.42
CA ASP A 248 -10.16 3.02 18.76
C ASP A 248 -11.68 2.87 18.83
N ALA A 249 -12.30 2.46 17.73
CA ALA A 249 -13.73 2.21 17.67
C ALA A 249 -14.08 0.88 18.34
N PRO A 250 -15.13 0.84 19.18
CA PRO A 250 -15.60 -0.41 19.77
C PRO A 250 -15.98 -1.44 18.69
N GLY A 251 -15.62 -2.70 18.90
CA GLY A 251 -15.94 -3.80 17.99
C GLY A 251 -15.06 -3.90 16.75
N VAL A 252 -14.10 -2.99 16.55
CA VAL A 252 -13.08 -3.08 15.50
C VAL A 252 -11.83 -3.75 16.07
N VAL A 253 -11.28 -4.73 15.34
CA VAL A 253 -10.03 -5.40 15.71
C VAL A 253 -8.85 -4.64 15.15
N TYR A 254 -7.92 -4.22 16.04
CA TYR A 254 -6.71 -3.48 15.64
C TYR A 254 -5.48 -4.37 15.74
N LYS A 255 -4.70 -4.43 14.66
CA LYS A 255 -3.46 -5.20 14.55
C LYS A 255 -2.36 -4.37 13.91
N SER A 256 -1.10 -4.62 14.26
CA SER A 256 0.03 -3.91 13.68
C SER A 256 1.21 -4.83 13.37
N TYR A 257 1.92 -4.47 12.30
CA TYR A 257 3.18 -5.01 11.86
C TYR A 257 4.20 -3.88 11.77
N ALA A 258 5.47 -4.20 11.98
CA ALA A 258 6.57 -3.28 11.77
C ALA A 258 7.62 -3.91 10.88
N GLY A 259 8.38 -3.08 10.16
CA GLY A 259 9.55 -3.52 9.43
C GLY A 259 10.86 -3.21 10.14
N ARG A 260 11.94 -3.76 9.63
CA ARG A 260 13.31 -3.44 10.03
C ARG A 260 14.26 -3.50 8.84
N THR A 261 15.18 -2.56 8.79
CA THR A 261 16.29 -2.61 7.83
C THR A 261 17.28 -3.72 8.24
N ASN A 262 17.95 -4.31 7.25
CA ASN A 262 18.94 -5.35 7.50
C ASN A 262 20.33 -4.82 7.85
N LEU A 263 20.56 -3.48 7.73
CA LEU A 263 21.91 -2.92 7.81
C LEU A 263 22.53 -3.02 9.21
N ARG A 264 21.78 -2.71 10.26
CA ARG A 264 22.33 -2.69 11.63
C ARG A 264 21.34 -3.19 12.67
N SER A 265 20.06 -2.95 12.47
CA SER A 265 19.00 -3.25 13.43
C SER A 265 18.71 -4.75 13.59
N GLY A 266 19.19 -5.61 12.68
CA GLY A 266 19.07 -7.05 12.78
C GLY A 266 19.87 -7.68 13.94
N VAL A 267 20.97 -7.03 14.36
CA VAL A 267 21.88 -7.59 15.39
C VAL A 267 21.23 -7.59 16.77
N PHE A 268 20.38 -6.60 17.07
CA PHE A 268 19.77 -6.41 18.39
C PHE A 268 18.24 -6.62 18.41
N ALA A 269 17.61 -6.86 17.26
CA ALA A 269 16.17 -7.06 17.19
C ALA A 269 15.75 -8.38 17.81
N ARG A 270 15.24 -8.35 19.03
CA ARG A 270 14.67 -9.51 19.73
C ARG A 270 13.15 -9.56 19.70
N ASP A 271 12.53 -8.71 18.87
CA ASP A 271 11.08 -8.59 18.76
C ASP A 271 10.52 -9.74 17.89
N GLY A 272 10.05 -10.81 18.54
CA GLY A 272 9.14 -11.79 17.96
C GLY A 272 9.49 -12.29 16.54
N ARG A 273 10.73 -12.72 16.31
CA ARG A 273 11.23 -13.13 14.99
C ARG A 273 10.48 -14.36 14.48
N THR A 274 9.61 -14.18 13.52
CA THR A 274 9.00 -15.27 12.74
C THR A 274 9.64 -15.40 11.35
N TYR A 275 10.38 -14.38 10.89
CA TYR A 275 11.11 -14.42 9.63
C TYR A 275 12.60 -14.59 9.90
N PRO A 276 13.30 -15.44 9.12
CA PRO A 276 14.75 -15.56 9.22
C PRO A 276 15.41 -14.21 8.88
N ASP A 277 16.57 -13.96 9.48
CA ASP A 277 17.40 -12.81 9.10
C ASP A 277 17.86 -13.00 7.66
N GLU A 278 17.58 -12.01 6.84
CA GLU A 278 18.07 -12.02 5.47
C GLU A 278 19.51 -11.48 5.41
N PRO A 279 20.33 -12.01 4.50
CA PRO A 279 21.68 -11.51 4.33
C PRO A 279 21.65 -10.05 3.89
N LEU A 280 22.59 -9.26 4.38
CA LEU A 280 22.78 -7.86 4.01
C LEU A 280 22.99 -7.75 2.49
N LYS A 281 21.99 -7.22 1.79
CA LYS A 281 22.08 -6.85 0.38
C LYS A 281 21.74 -5.38 0.28
N LEU A 282 22.73 -4.57 -0.10
CA LEU A 282 22.52 -3.16 -0.41
C LEU A 282 21.80 -3.07 -1.76
N ASP A 283 20.56 -2.68 -1.73
CA ASP A 283 19.77 -2.34 -2.90
C ASP A 283 19.38 -0.85 -2.90
N ALA A 284 18.70 -0.43 -3.97
CA ALA A 284 18.36 0.98 -4.16
C ALA A 284 17.47 1.53 -3.01
N ALA A 285 16.55 0.74 -2.47
CA ALA A 285 15.68 1.14 -1.36
C ALA A 285 16.49 1.35 -0.07
N GLN A 286 17.37 0.40 0.26
CA GLN A 286 18.23 0.52 1.44
C GLN A 286 19.21 1.69 1.34
N VAL A 287 19.77 1.94 0.15
CA VAL A 287 20.65 3.10 -0.05
C VAL A 287 19.88 4.41 0.13
N ALA A 288 18.68 4.51 -0.42
CA ALA A 288 17.84 5.70 -0.29
C ALA A 288 17.40 5.96 1.16
N LEU A 289 17.17 4.90 1.93
CA LEU A 289 16.73 4.98 3.34
C LEU A 289 17.90 5.04 4.34
N LEU A 290 19.16 4.90 3.89
CA LEU A 290 20.31 4.79 4.79
C LEU A 290 20.47 5.99 5.74
N PRO A 291 20.37 7.26 5.29
CA PRO A 291 20.53 8.42 6.20
C PRO A 291 19.46 8.44 7.29
N THR A 292 18.21 8.16 6.94
CA THR A 292 17.09 8.16 7.88
C THR A 292 17.13 6.95 8.82
N ALA A 293 17.52 5.77 8.32
CA ALA A 293 17.70 4.57 9.13
C ALA A 293 18.76 4.76 10.22
N ILE A 294 19.94 5.30 9.85
CA ILE A 294 21.02 5.58 10.80
C ILE A 294 20.57 6.61 11.85
N PHE A 295 19.84 7.63 11.43
CA PHE A 295 19.30 8.64 12.36
C PHE A 295 18.34 8.03 13.38
N LEU A 296 17.43 7.16 12.93
CA LEU A 296 16.43 6.52 13.78
C LEU A 296 17.01 5.47 14.72
N GLU A 297 18.18 4.91 14.43
CA GLU A 297 18.82 3.89 15.27
C GLU A 297 19.20 4.38 16.66
N GLU A 298 19.39 5.69 16.86
CA GLU A 298 19.84 6.29 18.14
C GLU A 298 21.01 5.53 18.75
N GLY A 299 22.08 5.33 17.99
CA GLY A 299 23.26 4.59 18.44
C GLY A 299 23.06 3.05 18.49
N MET A 300 22.26 2.49 17.61
CA MET A 300 21.90 1.06 17.51
C MET A 300 20.93 0.58 18.59
N LEU A 301 20.26 1.46 19.30
CA LEU A 301 19.31 1.09 20.35
C LEU A 301 17.91 0.84 19.80
N LYS A 302 17.56 1.40 18.64
CA LYS A 302 16.22 1.32 18.06
C LYS A 302 16.21 0.60 16.72
N VAL A 303 15.36 -0.39 16.64
CA VAL A 303 15.06 -1.10 15.41
C VAL A 303 14.08 -0.27 14.58
N ASN A 304 14.34 -0.12 13.27
CA ASN A 304 13.53 0.67 12.37
C ASN A 304 13.57 0.16 10.93
N ASP A 305 12.60 0.55 10.12
CA ASP A 305 12.48 0.23 8.69
C ASP A 305 13.09 1.29 7.76
N GLY A 306 13.73 2.29 8.31
CA GLY A 306 14.29 3.45 7.62
C GLY A 306 13.43 4.71 7.73
N LEU A 307 12.14 4.61 8.03
CA LEU A 307 11.24 5.76 8.25
C LEU A 307 10.51 5.72 9.59
N VAL A 308 10.24 4.53 10.13
CA VAL A 308 9.48 4.34 11.37
C VAL A 308 10.20 3.34 12.26
N THR A 309 10.31 3.61 13.55
CA THR A 309 10.82 2.63 14.51
C THR A 309 9.77 1.58 14.83
N VAL A 310 10.19 0.36 15.16
CA VAL A 310 9.28 -0.72 15.57
C VAL A 310 8.37 -0.28 16.71
N GLU A 311 8.90 0.44 17.70
CA GLU A 311 8.10 0.95 18.82
C GLU A 311 7.01 1.93 18.36
N ASN A 312 7.32 2.80 17.39
CA ASN A 312 6.37 3.78 16.89
C ASN A 312 5.31 3.16 15.97
N ALA A 313 5.59 1.97 15.41
CA ALA A 313 4.66 1.23 14.56
C ALA A 313 3.68 0.33 15.36
N LYS A 314 3.90 0.07 16.63
CA LYS A 314 3.03 -0.78 17.46
C LYS A 314 1.70 -0.10 17.78
N TRP A 315 0.58 -0.79 17.50
CA TRP A 315 -0.77 -0.39 17.86
C TRP A 315 -1.70 -1.60 17.96
N GLY A 316 -2.66 -1.59 18.90
CA GLY A 316 -3.52 -2.74 19.12
C GLY A 316 -2.70 -4.00 19.43
N THR A 317 -3.03 -5.11 18.80
CA THR A 317 -2.23 -6.35 18.88
C THR A 317 -1.06 -6.25 17.92
N PHE A 318 0.18 -6.24 18.45
CA PHE A 318 1.38 -6.32 17.64
C PHE A 318 1.63 -7.76 17.20
N GLU A 319 1.60 -8.01 15.90
CA GLU A 319 1.73 -9.36 15.34
C GLU A 319 3.20 -9.75 15.15
N GLN A 320 3.99 -8.90 14.47
CA GLN A 320 5.42 -9.19 14.23
C GLN A 320 6.21 -8.03 13.63
N CYS A 321 7.55 -8.16 13.72
CA CYS A 321 8.52 -7.33 13.01
C CYS A 321 9.09 -8.13 11.84
N VAL A 322 8.94 -7.60 10.60
CA VAL A 322 9.42 -8.26 9.38
C VAL A 322 10.77 -7.72 8.92
N PRO A 323 11.64 -8.53 8.27
CA PRO A 323 12.96 -8.09 7.80
C PRO A 323 12.84 -7.34 6.46
N ALA A 324 12.07 -6.28 6.43
CA ALA A 324 11.85 -5.41 5.28
C ALA A 324 12.03 -3.95 5.67
N ASP A 325 12.64 -3.16 4.78
CA ASP A 325 12.57 -1.71 4.88
C ASP A 325 11.18 -1.20 4.45
N HIS A 326 10.90 0.05 4.77
CA HIS A 326 9.60 0.69 4.57
C HIS A 326 9.04 0.60 3.12
N LEU A 327 9.89 0.52 2.12
CA LEU A 327 9.50 0.43 0.72
C LEU A 327 9.28 -1.02 0.28
N LYS A 328 10.09 -1.94 0.79
CA LYS A 328 9.97 -3.37 0.48
C LYS A 328 8.72 -4.01 1.05
N GLU A 329 8.18 -3.49 2.14
CA GLU A 329 6.94 -4.01 2.73
C GLU A 329 5.76 -4.04 1.76
N VAL A 330 5.79 -3.19 0.73
CA VAL A 330 4.76 -3.11 -0.32
C VAL A 330 5.31 -3.34 -1.74
N GLY A 331 6.58 -3.76 -1.86
CA GLY A 331 7.23 -4.07 -3.14
C GLY A 331 7.70 -2.86 -3.95
N LEU A 332 7.85 -1.69 -3.32
CA LEU A 332 8.41 -0.50 -3.96
C LEU A 332 9.95 -0.58 -4.01
N LEU A 333 10.53 -0.07 -5.13
CA LEU A 333 11.98 0.05 -5.35
C LEU A 333 12.79 -1.24 -5.16
N GLY A 334 12.20 -2.40 -5.38
CA GLY A 334 12.91 -3.66 -5.36
C GLY A 334 12.74 -4.46 -6.66
N PRO A 335 13.77 -5.15 -7.16
CA PRO A 335 13.59 -6.16 -8.20
C PRO A 335 12.73 -7.31 -7.68
N ALA A 336 12.04 -8.03 -8.59
CA ALA A 336 11.18 -9.18 -8.25
C ALA A 336 11.94 -10.30 -7.49
N ALA A 337 13.26 -10.31 -7.53
CA ALA A 337 14.16 -11.24 -6.83
C ALA A 337 14.74 -10.63 -5.53
N ALA A 338 14.08 -9.62 -4.96
CA ALA A 338 14.52 -9.01 -3.71
C ALA A 338 14.38 -9.98 -2.53
N SER A 339 15.19 -9.72 -1.53
CA SER A 339 15.40 -10.51 -0.34
C SER A 339 14.16 -10.70 0.56
N PHE A 340 13.06 -9.99 0.35
CA PHE A 340 11.83 -10.09 1.15
C PHE A 340 10.60 -10.31 0.26
N ASP A 341 9.81 -11.33 0.59
CA ASP A 341 8.55 -11.63 -0.09
C ASP A 341 7.40 -10.85 0.57
N HIS A 342 7.18 -9.63 0.07
CA HIS A 342 6.08 -8.77 0.53
C HIS A 342 4.69 -9.36 0.19
N VAL A 343 4.58 -10.14 -0.88
CA VAL A 343 3.33 -10.81 -1.25
C VAL A 343 2.99 -11.90 -0.21
N ALA A 344 4.01 -12.66 0.26
CA ALA A 344 3.82 -13.60 1.36
C ALA A 344 3.41 -12.91 2.67
N LEU A 345 3.95 -11.71 2.95
CA LEU A 345 3.50 -10.91 4.10
C LEU A 345 2.00 -10.62 4.02
N PHE A 346 1.51 -10.13 2.89
CA PHE A 346 0.09 -9.83 2.74
C PHE A 346 -0.79 -11.08 2.75
N ARG A 347 -0.32 -12.23 2.24
CA ARG A 347 -1.00 -13.52 2.41
C ARG A 347 -1.14 -13.89 3.89
N ASP A 348 -0.07 -13.73 4.69
CA ASP A 348 -0.12 -14.00 6.14
C ASP A 348 -1.08 -13.04 6.86
N VAL A 349 -1.03 -11.74 6.53
CA VAL A 349 -1.97 -10.74 7.07
C VAL A 349 -3.43 -11.17 6.81
N VAL A 350 -3.77 -11.51 5.57
CA VAL A 350 -5.13 -11.91 5.20
C VAL A 350 -5.49 -13.25 5.86
N ALA A 351 -4.59 -14.23 5.88
CA ALA A 351 -4.83 -15.51 6.57
C ALA A 351 -5.15 -15.32 8.06
N ARG A 352 -4.47 -14.39 8.74
CA ARG A 352 -4.75 -14.06 10.15
C ARG A 352 -6.08 -13.32 10.32
N ILE A 353 -6.48 -12.48 9.39
CA ILE A 353 -7.80 -11.84 9.35
C ILE A 353 -8.87 -12.96 9.23
N ARG A 354 -8.71 -13.86 8.27
CA ARG A 354 -9.64 -14.99 8.04
C ARG A 354 -9.71 -15.96 9.22
N LYS A 355 -8.57 -16.26 9.86
CA LYS A 355 -8.54 -17.09 11.07
C LYS A 355 -9.30 -16.47 12.24
N ALA A 356 -9.39 -15.15 12.30
CA ALA A 356 -10.20 -14.44 13.29
C ALA A 356 -11.71 -14.38 12.94
N GLY A 357 -12.13 -14.99 11.83
CA GLY A 357 -13.54 -14.98 11.39
C GLY A 357 -13.97 -13.68 10.68
N LEU A 358 -13.02 -12.88 10.24
CA LEU A 358 -13.23 -11.56 9.65
C LEU A 358 -13.01 -11.52 8.13
#